data_09b6b8c5ab3ace08dee89be4a9643e7b
#
_entry.id   09b6b8c5ab3ace08dee89be4a9643e7b
#
_cell.length_a   1.000
_cell.length_b   1.000
_cell.length_c   1.000
_cell.angle_alpha   90.00
_cell.angle_beta   90.00
_cell.angle_gamma   90.00
#
_symmetry.space_group_name_H-M   'P 1'
#
loop_
_entity.id
_entity.type
_entity.pdbx_description
1 polymer ?
#
loop_
_entity_poly.entity_id
_entity_poly.type
_entity_poly.pdbx_seq_one_letter_code
_entity_poly.pdbx_strand_id
1 'polypeptide(L)'
;MRPVKIPAVFQSFFVKDYSEYYKGRCYHKRSLNSNGGWNSIGCMSFMNQPILKYCNEIRSAVLIVHGEKAHSYYFGKDAYENMIKDSKYTSNKELLTIPGAVHTDLYDNLDVIPFDKIQKFFKENGVG
;
A
#
# COMPACT_ATOMS: atom_id res chain seq x y z
N MET A 1 20.34 -4.05 20.55
CA MET A 1 20.23 -4.90 19.34
C MET A 1 21.09 -4.25 18.26
N ARG A 2 22.06 -4.95 17.66
CA ARG A 2 22.90 -4.33 16.61
C ARG A 2 22.07 -4.14 15.35
N PRO A 3 22.16 -3.00 14.65
CA PRO A 3 21.46 -2.83 13.39
C PRO A 3 21.95 -3.90 12.40
N VAL A 4 21.02 -4.62 11.81
CA VAL A 4 21.32 -5.59 10.75
C VAL A 4 21.82 -4.78 9.56
N LYS A 5 23.12 -4.88 9.22
CA LYS A 5 23.65 -4.29 8.00
C LYS A 5 23.10 -5.06 6.80
N ILE A 6 22.28 -4.39 6.00
CA ILE A 6 21.82 -4.92 4.72
C ILE A 6 23.02 -4.95 3.77
N PRO A 7 23.38 -6.10 3.18
CA PRO A 7 24.47 -6.15 2.21
C PRO A 7 24.23 -5.18 1.05
N ALA A 8 25.28 -4.53 0.56
CA ALA A 8 25.18 -3.51 -0.49
C ALA A 8 24.48 -3.99 -1.78
N VAL A 9 24.56 -5.27 -2.08
CA VAL A 9 23.92 -5.94 -3.23
C VAL A 9 22.36 -5.91 -3.13
N PHE A 10 21.79 -5.75 -1.94
CA PHE A 10 20.34 -5.69 -1.70
C PHE A 10 19.84 -4.29 -1.35
N GLN A 11 20.67 -3.26 -1.51
CA GLN A 11 20.26 -1.87 -1.28
C GLN A 11 19.51 -1.30 -2.50
N SER A 12 18.45 -1.96 -2.92
CA SER A 12 17.45 -1.29 -3.75
C SER A 12 16.83 -0.15 -2.93
N PHE A 13 16.45 0.95 -3.59
CA PHE A 13 15.91 2.14 -2.95
C PHE A 13 14.79 1.82 -1.95
N PHE A 14 13.87 0.90 -2.29
CA PHE A 14 12.76 0.52 -1.42
C PHE A 14 13.21 -0.20 -0.14
N VAL A 15 14.28 -1.03 -0.20
CA VAL A 15 14.80 -1.73 0.99
C VAL A 15 15.37 -0.73 1.99
N LYS A 16 16.02 0.32 1.51
CA LYS A 16 16.52 1.41 2.35
C LYS A 16 15.36 2.17 2.99
N ASP A 17 14.37 2.58 2.21
CA ASP A 17 13.18 3.29 2.62
C ASP A 17 12.42 2.53 3.73
N TYR A 18 12.13 1.24 3.51
CA TYR A 18 11.49 0.39 4.51
C TYR A 18 12.33 0.19 5.76
N SER A 19 13.65 0.05 5.62
CA SER A 19 14.53 -0.11 6.77
C SER A 19 14.56 1.16 7.62
N GLU A 20 14.59 2.34 7.00
CA GLU A 20 14.52 3.62 7.71
C GLU A 20 13.19 3.80 8.42
N TYR A 21 12.09 3.38 7.83
CA TYR A 21 10.79 3.42 8.47
C TYR A 21 10.70 2.43 9.65
N TYR A 22 10.82 1.13 9.40
CA TYR A 22 10.53 0.10 10.40
C TYR A 22 11.62 -0.09 11.45
N LYS A 23 12.89 0.23 11.15
CA LYS A 23 14.03 0.06 12.06
C LYS A 23 14.62 1.37 12.55
N GLY A 24 14.17 2.49 12.02
CA GLY A 24 14.60 3.84 12.36
C GLY A 24 13.47 4.66 12.97
N ARG A 25 12.87 5.55 12.17
CA ARG A 25 11.96 6.60 12.68
C ARG A 25 10.67 6.11 13.33
N CYS A 26 10.15 4.96 12.91
CA CYS A 26 8.94 4.35 13.48
C CYS A 26 9.21 3.04 14.22
N TYR A 27 10.48 2.79 14.61
CA TYR A 27 10.83 1.63 15.40
C TYR A 27 10.17 1.65 16.78
N HIS A 28 9.59 0.53 17.16
CA HIS A 28 9.11 0.31 18.51
C HIS A 28 9.69 -0.98 19.09
N LYS A 29 10.09 -0.95 20.35
CA LYS A 29 10.72 -2.11 21.03
C LYS A 29 9.89 -3.40 21.04
N ARG A 30 8.57 -3.28 20.85
CA ARG A 30 7.63 -4.41 20.76
C ARG A 30 7.46 -4.94 19.34
N SER A 31 8.06 -4.28 18.33
CA SER A 31 7.99 -4.71 16.92
C SER A 31 8.99 -5.81 16.61
N LEU A 32 9.06 -6.83 17.46
CA LEU A 32 10.02 -7.94 17.33
C LEU A 32 9.79 -8.77 16.05
N ASN A 33 8.55 -8.81 15.58
CA ASN A 33 8.16 -9.58 14.39
C ASN A 33 8.41 -8.84 13.07
N SER A 34 8.79 -7.55 13.11
CA SER A 34 9.10 -6.74 11.93
C SER A 34 10.52 -6.97 11.39
N ASN A 35 11.12 -8.12 11.67
CA ASN A 35 12.51 -8.44 11.29
C ASN A 35 12.63 -9.22 9.97
N GLY A 36 11.57 -9.29 9.17
CA GLY A 36 11.61 -9.86 7.83
C GLY A 36 11.53 -11.40 7.79
N GLY A 37 11.14 -12.04 8.87
CA GLY A 37 10.84 -13.46 8.86
C GLY A 37 9.41 -13.74 8.37
N TRP A 38 9.28 -14.53 7.31
CA TRP A 38 8.00 -15.04 6.85
C TRP A 38 7.84 -16.50 7.24
N ASN A 39 6.65 -16.84 7.71
CA ASN A 39 6.29 -18.25 7.86
C ASN A 39 6.06 -18.85 6.47
N SER A 40 6.92 -19.76 6.04
CA SER A 40 6.85 -20.36 4.70
C SER A 40 5.56 -21.13 4.45
N ILE A 41 4.96 -21.73 5.49
CA ILE A 41 3.68 -22.43 5.38
C ILE A 41 2.52 -21.43 5.21
N GLY A 42 2.57 -20.29 5.90
CA GLY A 42 1.56 -19.24 5.81
C GLY A 42 1.44 -18.64 4.40
N CYS A 43 2.54 -18.60 3.64
CA CYS A 43 2.54 -18.07 2.28
C CYS A 43 1.68 -18.90 1.30
N MET A 44 1.49 -20.19 1.53
CA MET A 44 0.72 -21.05 0.62
C MET A 44 -0.74 -20.61 0.49
N SER A 45 -1.37 -20.16 1.58
CA SER A 45 -2.74 -19.65 1.55
C SER A 45 -2.86 -18.39 0.71
N PHE A 46 -1.91 -17.46 0.84
CA PHE A 46 -1.89 -16.23 0.05
C PHE A 46 -1.69 -16.50 -1.45
N MET A 47 -0.80 -17.42 -1.81
CA MET A 47 -0.53 -17.77 -3.20
C MET A 47 -1.74 -18.39 -3.89
N ASN A 48 -2.61 -19.06 -3.13
CA ASN A 48 -3.80 -19.74 -3.66
C ASN A 48 -5.09 -18.91 -3.51
N GLN A 49 -5.03 -17.72 -2.94
CA GLN A 49 -6.20 -16.87 -2.73
C GLN A 49 -6.32 -15.82 -3.85
N PRO A 50 -7.30 -15.94 -4.74
CA PRO A 50 -7.50 -14.99 -5.84
C PRO A 50 -8.22 -13.73 -5.35
N ILE A 51 -7.54 -12.89 -4.57
CA ILE A 51 -8.11 -11.74 -3.85
C ILE A 51 -8.84 -10.77 -4.79
N LEU A 52 -8.31 -10.57 -6.01
CA LEU A 52 -8.87 -9.63 -6.98
C LEU A 52 -9.83 -10.27 -8.00
N LYS A 53 -10.11 -11.57 -7.89
CA LYS A 53 -10.90 -12.29 -8.91
C LYS A 53 -12.30 -11.72 -9.13
N TYR A 54 -12.93 -11.20 -8.08
CA TYR A 54 -14.28 -10.65 -8.10
C TYR A 54 -14.33 -9.17 -7.74
N CYS A 55 -13.22 -8.46 -7.86
CA CYS A 55 -13.18 -7.05 -7.47
C CYS A 55 -14.06 -6.14 -8.36
N ASN A 56 -14.38 -6.56 -9.57
CA ASN A 56 -15.32 -5.88 -10.46
C ASN A 56 -16.79 -5.95 -10.00
N GLU A 57 -17.11 -6.80 -9.02
CA GLU A 57 -18.44 -6.90 -8.41
C GLU A 57 -18.60 -6.00 -7.18
N ILE A 58 -17.54 -5.32 -6.74
CA ILE A 58 -17.56 -4.42 -5.57
C ILE A 58 -18.49 -3.24 -5.85
N ARG A 59 -19.55 -3.13 -5.07
CA ARG A 59 -20.57 -2.05 -5.17
C ARG A 59 -20.15 -0.78 -4.43
N SER A 60 -19.47 -0.95 -3.29
CA SER A 60 -19.03 0.16 -2.45
C SER A 60 -18.06 1.08 -3.20
N ALA A 61 -18.04 2.34 -2.80
CA ALA A 61 -17.01 3.28 -3.26
C ALA A 61 -15.62 2.81 -2.81
N VAL A 62 -14.65 2.95 -3.69
CA VAL A 62 -13.25 2.58 -3.41
C VAL A 62 -12.33 3.69 -3.89
N LEU A 63 -11.51 4.20 -2.98
CA LEU A 63 -10.39 5.08 -3.29
C LEU A 63 -9.09 4.35 -3.01
N ILE A 64 -8.29 4.12 -4.05
CA ILE A 64 -6.92 3.63 -3.92
C ILE A 64 -5.99 4.85 -3.93
N VAL A 65 -5.19 5.02 -2.87
CA VAL A 65 -4.17 6.07 -2.79
C VAL A 65 -2.80 5.42 -2.85
N HIS A 66 -1.97 5.84 -3.79
CA HIS A 66 -0.66 5.21 -3.97
C HIS A 66 0.40 6.24 -4.38
N GLY A 67 1.63 6.08 -3.88
CA GLY A 67 2.78 6.88 -4.31
C GLY A 67 3.26 6.46 -5.70
N GLU A 68 3.51 7.45 -6.57
CA GLU A 68 3.98 7.20 -7.94
C GLU A 68 5.29 6.41 -8.00
N LYS A 69 6.21 6.70 -7.07
CA LYS A 69 7.54 6.05 -7.00
C LYS A 69 7.57 4.83 -6.07
N ALA A 70 6.44 4.43 -5.52
CA ALA A 70 6.38 3.21 -4.72
C ALA A 70 6.64 1.99 -5.62
N HIS A 71 7.54 1.10 -5.18
CA HIS A 71 7.83 -0.15 -5.91
C HIS A 71 6.60 -1.04 -6.09
N SER A 72 5.59 -0.86 -5.25
CA SER A 72 4.31 -1.60 -5.26
C SER A 72 3.19 -0.87 -6.01
N TYR A 73 3.47 0.26 -6.69
CA TYR A 73 2.46 1.05 -7.38
C TYR A 73 1.63 0.25 -8.38
N TYR A 74 2.28 -0.70 -9.09
CA TYR A 74 1.60 -1.55 -10.07
C TYR A 74 0.45 -2.38 -9.46
N PHE A 75 0.56 -2.81 -8.19
CA PHE A 75 -0.53 -3.53 -7.53
C PHE A 75 -1.79 -2.66 -7.38
N GLY A 76 -1.63 -1.38 -7.00
CA GLY A 76 -2.75 -0.45 -6.90
C GLY A 76 -3.40 -0.17 -8.26
N LYS A 77 -2.56 -0.02 -9.30
CA LYS A 77 -3.00 0.17 -10.67
C LYS A 77 -3.77 -1.04 -11.20
N ASP A 78 -3.20 -2.24 -11.07
CA ASP A 78 -3.83 -3.48 -11.50
C ASP A 78 -5.16 -3.73 -10.76
N ALA A 79 -5.20 -3.44 -9.45
CA ALA A 79 -6.41 -3.55 -8.67
C ALA A 79 -7.51 -2.60 -9.18
N TYR A 80 -7.17 -1.35 -9.47
CA TYR A 80 -8.10 -0.38 -10.04
C TYR A 80 -8.62 -0.81 -11.40
N GLU A 81 -7.71 -1.20 -12.31
CA GLU A 81 -8.08 -1.67 -13.65
C GLU A 81 -9.01 -2.89 -13.61
N ASN A 82 -8.72 -3.84 -12.72
CA ASN A 82 -9.59 -5.01 -12.52
C ASN A 82 -10.95 -4.65 -11.91
N MET A 83 -11.01 -3.65 -11.02
CA MET A 83 -12.29 -3.21 -10.44
C MET A 83 -13.22 -2.54 -11.43
N ILE A 84 -12.68 -1.84 -12.43
CA ILE A 84 -13.50 -1.15 -13.44
C ILE A 84 -13.78 -2.00 -14.68
N LYS A 85 -12.98 -3.04 -14.92
CA LYS A 85 -13.13 -3.93 -16.06
C LYS A 85 -14.42 -4.72 -15.94
N ASP A 86 -15.26 -4.64 -16.96
CA ASP A 86 -16.54 -5.36 -17.06
C ASP A 86 -17.47 -5.14 -15.85
N SER A 87 -17.30 -4.02 -15.14
CA SER A 87 -18.06 -3.68 -13.95
C SER A 87 -19.22 -2.73 -14.28
N LYS A 88 -20.34 -2.90 -13.54
CA LYS A 88 -21.47 -1.95 -13.54
C LYS A 88 -21.26 -0.79 -12.55
N TYR A 89 -20.23 -0.87 -11.70
CA TYR A 89 -19.99 0.03 -10.56
C TYR A 89 -18.67 0.79 -10.72
N THR A 90 -18.49 1.47 -11.84
CA THR A 90 -17.23 2.17 -12.18
C THR A 90 -17.17 3.60 -11.66
N SER A 91 -18.33 4.26 -11.53
CA SER A 91 -18.42 5.70 -11.22
C SER A 91 -17.95 6.09 -9.82
N ASN A 92 -17.87 5.12 -8.90
CA ASN A 92 -17.43 5.31 -7.53
C ASN A 92 -16.08 4.65 -7.21
N LYS A 93 -15.29 4.39 -8.25
CA LYS A 93 -13.93 3.86 -8.13
C LYS A 93 -12.92 4.93 -8.54
N GLU A 94 -11.91 5.13 -7.72
CA GLU A 94 -10.89 6.14 -7.97
C GLU A 94 -9.49 5.61 -7.63
N LEU A 95 -8.52 5.92 -8.48
CA LEU A 95 -7.10 5.75 -8.22
C LEU A 95 -6.44 7.12 -8.12
N LEU A 96 -5.97 7.46 -6.93
CA LEU A 96 -5.23 8.69 -6.66
C LEU A 96 -3.73 8.40 -6.57
N THR A 97 -3.00 8.82 -7.57
CA THR A 97 -1.55 8.72 -7.60
C THR A 97 -0.92 9.99 -7.04
N ILE A 98 -0.06 9.87 -6.05
CA ILE A 98 0.65 10.99 -5.43
C ILE A 98 2.00 11.15 -6.14
N PRO A 99 2.22 12.25 -6.88
CA PRO A 99 3.45 12.47 -7.64
C PRO A 99 4.68 12.46 -6.74
N GLY A 100 5.71 11.74 -7.15
CA GLY A 100 7.01 11.70 -6.47
C GLY A 100 7.04 10.93 -5.16
N ALA A 101 5.89 10.56 -4.57
CA ALA A 101 5.81 9.87 -3.29
C ALA A 101 6.29 8.42 -3.40
N VAL A 102 7.00 7.97 -2.36
CA VAL A 102 7.37 6.57 -2.16
C VAL A 102 6.34 5.86 -1.27
N HIS A 103 6.52 4.55 -1.06
CA HIS A 103 5.54 3.76 -0.32
C HIS A 103 5.33 4.23 1.13
N THR A 104 6.43 4.50 1.84
CA THR A 104 6.38 4.88 3.26
C THR A 104 5.98 6.33 3.50
N ASP A 105 6.03 7.20 2.50
CA ASP A 105 5.53 8.58 2.61
C ASP A 105 4.05 8.64 3.00
N LEU A 106 3.26 7.66 2.55
CA LEU A 106 1.85 7.58 2.90
C LEU A 106 1.57 6.97 4.27
N TYR A 107 2.59 6.64 5.04
CA TYR A 107 2.46 6.09 6.39
C TYR A 107 2.56 7.18 7.47
N ASP A 108 3.48 8.12 7.32
CA ASP A 108 3.83 9.08 8.36
C ASP A 108 4.15 10.50 7.86
N ASN A 109 4.25 10.72 6.56
CA ASN A 109 4.52 12.05 6.01
C ASN A 109 3.22 12.84 5.80
N LEU A 110 2.85 13.65 6.81
CA LEU A 110 1.60 14.41 6.83
C LEU A 110 1.50 15.44 5.69
N ASP A 111 2.62 15.90 5.16
CA ASP A 111 2.66 16.86 4.06
C ASP A 111 2.37 16.20 2.69
N VAL A 112 2.49 14.88 2.63
CA VAL A 112 2.29 14.09 1.40
C VAL A 112 0.95 13.38 1.39
N ILE A 113 0.45 12.98 2.56
CA ILE A 113 -0.83 12.27 2.68
C ILE A 113 -1.98 13.22 2.29
N PRO A 114 -2.81 12.88 1.28
CA PRO A 114 -3.85 13.78 0.75
C PRO A 114 -5.12 13.74 1.60
N PHE A 115 -5.06 14.20 2.86
CA PHE A 115 -6.17 14.13 3.81
C PHE A 115 -7.45 14.81 3.31
N ASP A 116 -7.32 15.98 2.67
CA ASP A 116 -8.47 16.71 2.13
C ASP A 116 -9.22 15.89 1.07
N LYS A 117 -8.47 15.22 0.19
CA LYS A 117 -9.04 14.36 -0.85
C LYS A 117 -9.72 13.13 -0.23
N ILE A 118 -9.07 12.51 0.77
CA ILE A 118 -9.62 11.37 1.50
C ILE A 118 -10.91 11.77 2.23
N GLN A 119 -10.90 12.91 2.93
CA GLN A 119 -12.08 13.44 3.62
C GLN A 119 -13.22 13.72 2.63
N LYS A 120 -12.89 14.36 1.51
CA LYS A 120 -13.87 14.65 0.45
C LYS A 120 -14.51 13.36 -0.07
N PHE A 121 -13.69 12.35 -0.37
CA PHE A 121 -14.18 11.06 -0.85
C PHE A 121 -15.17 10.42 0.13
N PHE A 122 -14.87 10.42 1.43
CA PHE A 122 -15.78 9.88 2.44
C PHE A 122 -17.09 10.67 2.51
N LYS A 123 -17.03 12.01 2.49
CA LYS A 123 -18.25 12.85 2.50
C LYS A 123 -19.15 12.61 1.28
N GLU A 124 -18.55 12.45 0.10
CA GLU A 124 -19.28 12.23 -1.15
C GLU A 124 -19.90 10.83 -1.26
N ASN A 125 -19.37 9.86 -0.53
CA ASN A 125 -19.80 8.46 -0.59
C ASN A 125 -20.56 7.98 0.66
N GLY A 126 -21.07 8.89 1.46
CA GLY A 126 -22.07 8.61 2.50
C GLY A 126 -21.49 8.17 3.86
N VAL A 127 -20.23 8.51 4.13
CA VAL A 127 -19.61 8.34 5.44
C VAL A 127 -19.35 9.72 6.04
N GLY A 128 -20.38 10.30 6.62
CA GLY A 128 -20.30 11.62 7.24
C GLY A 128 -21.24 11.75 8.40
#